data_9dfa0bf76b2c70912f61001d092790e7
#
_entry.id   9dfa0bf76b2c70912f61001d092790e7
#
_cell.length_a   1.000
_cell.length_b   1.000
_cell.length_c   1.000
_cell.angle_alpha   90.00
_cell.angle_beta   90.00
_cell.angle_gamma   90.00
#
_symmetry.space_group_name_H-M   'P 1'
#
loop_
_entity.id
_entity.type
_entity.pdbx_description
1 polymer ?
#
loop_
_entity_poly.entity_id
_entity_poly.type
_entity_poly.pdbx_seq_one_letter_code
_entity_poly.pdbx_strand_id
1 'polypeptide(L)'
;MKACYNSIKTNIPDKEIRIVTYNNYTDWIDIPDYIIYKFEKHRIPSALFSDLLRLELLIKYGGTWMDATVLCTGNDYPQEVMDGDLFLFQHIRRNDRRFYGISNWFITACSNHKILLILRDVLYQYWKDYSCTIQYYIFHLFFNKIASLYPQEITSMPRGNRAIALLLGDRLCKKYNGCEMEEILSRTCFHKLNYRIVQDLDISSDTFYAEIIRRYGIYTN
;
A
#
# COMPACT_ATOMS: atom_id res chain seq x y z
N MET A 1 3.50 12.99 3.73
CA MET A 1 4.41 11.83 3.74
C MET A 1 5.23 11.75 5.03
N LYS A 2 5.86 12.83 5.52
CA LYS A 2 6.67 12.80 6.75
C LYS A 2 5.86 12.33 7.98
N ALA A 3 4.63 12.84 8.17
CA ALA A 3 3.74 12.38 9.25
C ALA A 3 3.45 10.87 9.18
N CYS A 4 3.27 10.32 7.98
CA CYS A 4 3.06 8.88 7.79
C CYS A 4 4.32 8.08 8.19
N TYR A 5 5.51 8.52 7.78
CA TYR A 5 6.76 7.89 8.19
C TYR A 5 6.93 7.92 9.72
N ASN A 6 6.73 9.09 10.34
CA ASN A 6 6.83 9.24 11.80
C ASN A 6 5.81 8.34 12.53
N SER A 7 4.59 8.27 12.02
CA SER A 7 3.55 7.42 12.62
C SER A 7 3.92 5.93 12.60
N ILE A 8 4.53 5.46 11.50
CA ILE A 8 5.01 4.08 11.40
C ILE A 8 6.15 3.85 12.40
N LYS A 9 7.14 4.76 12.42
CA LYS A 9 8.29 4.65 13.34
C LYS A 9 7.88 4.64 14.81
N THR A 10 6.84 5.41 15.16
CA THR A 10 6.34 5.49 16.53
C THR A 10 5.56 4.26 16.95
N ASN A 11 4.69 3.76 16.06
CA ASN A 11 3.76 2.68 16.40
C ASN A 11 4.28 1.27 16.07
N ILE A 12 5.34 1.16 15.28
CA ILE A 12 5.97 -0.12 14.91
C ILE A 12 7.50 -0.01 15.09
N PRO A 13 7.99 0.26 16.32
CA PRO A 13 9.40 0.54 16.58
C PRO A 13 10.31 -0.67 16.36
N ASP A 14 9.77 -1.89 16.47
CA ASP A 14 10.52 -3.14 16.39
C ASP A 14 10.78 -3.61 14.94
N LYS A 15 10.22 -2.91 13.95
CA LYS A 15 10.43 -3.25 12.53
C LYS A 15 11.44 -2.30 11.89
N GLU A 16 12.34 -2.86 11.10
CA GLU A 16 13.24 -2.04 10.26
C GLU A 16 12.45 -1.36 9.14
N ILE A 17 12.56 -0.04 9.03
CA ILE A 17 11.90 0.74 7.98
C ILE A 17 12.93 1.10 6.92
N ARG A 18 12.69 0.65 5.69
CA ARG A 18 13.50 0.96 4.51
C ARG A 18 12.73 1.90 3.59
N ILE A 19 13.29 3.09 3.35
CA ILE A 19 12.69 4.04 2.41
C ILE A 19 13.26 3.77 1.02
N VAL A 20 12.41 3.27 0.13
CA VAL A 20 12.79 3.00 -1.25
C VAL A 20 12.27 4.13 -2.15
N THR A 21 13.17 4.66 -2.95
CA THR A 21 12.93 5.74 -3.92
C THR A 21 13.44 5.33 -5.30
N TYR A 22 13.13 6.13 -6.32
CA TYR A 22 13.70 5.95 -7.64
C TYR A 22 15.25 6.02 -7.65
N ASN A 23 15.85 6.79 -6.74
CA ASN A 23 17.30 6.98 -6.71
C ASN A 23 18.07 5.87 -6.00
N ASN A 24 17.39 5.00 -5.24
CA ASN A 24 18.07 3.97 -4.42
C ASN A 24 17.48 2.56 -4.56
N TYR A 25 16.46 2.34 -5.41
CA TYR A 25 15.87 0.99 -5.54
C TYR A 25 16.87 -0.05 -6.04
N THR A 26 17.86 0.37 -6.82
CA THR A 26 18.94 -0.48 -7.36
C THR A 26 19.88 -1.03 -6.29
N ASP A 27 19.90 -0.41 -5.09
CA ASP A 27 20.64 -0.95 -3.94
C ASP A 27 20.00 -2.24 -3.38
N TRP A 28 18.75 -2.48 -3.74
CA TRP A 28 17.94 -3.55 -3.17
C TRP A 28 17.55 -4.63 -4.18
N ILE A 29 17.16 -4.22 -5.38
CA ILE A 29 16.59 -5.11 -6.41
C ILE A 29 17.08 -4.74 -7.80
N ASP A 30 17.04 -5.74 -8.69
CA ASP A 30 17.27 -5.57 -10.11
C ASP A 30 15.95 -5.56 -10.86
N ILE A 31 15.79 -4.62 -11.77
CA ILE A 31 14.64 -4.53 -12.69
C ILE A 31 15.18 -4.75 -14.11
N PRO A 32 14.52 -5.56 -14.95
CA PRO A 32 14.98 -5.79 -16.32
C PRO A 32 15.16 -4.50 -17.14
N ASP A 33 16.23 -4.40 -17.91
CA ASP A 33 16.59 -3.21 -18.70
C ASP A 33 15.46 -2.70 -19.59
N TYR A 34 14.68 -3.60 -20.21
CA TYR A 34 13.55 -3.21 -21.06
C TYR A 34 12.42 -2.53 -20.27
N ILE A 35 12.24 -2.84 -18.98
CA ILE A 35 11.30 -2.17 -18.08
C ILE A 35 11.81 -0.76 -17.76
N ILE A 36 13.09 -0.66 -17.39
CA ILE A 36 13.74 0.62 -17.08
C ILE A 36 13.66 1.53 -18.31
N TYR A 37 14.04 1.04 -19.49
CA TYR A 37 13.93 1.78 -20.75
C TYR A 37 12.50 2.28 -21.02
N LYS A 38 11.47 1.41 -20.86
CA LYS A 38 10.09 1.81 -21.07
C LYS A 38 9.60 2.83 -20.03
N PHE A 39 10.08 2.73 -18.81
CA PHE A 39 9.78 3.72 -17.76
C PHE A 39 10.40 5.08 -18.06
N GLU A 40 11.67 5.15 -18.43
CA GLU A 40 12.38 6.37 -18.81
C GLU A 40 11.77 7.04 -20.05
N LYS A 41 11.22 6.25 -20.98
CA LYS A 41 10.47 6.75 -22.14
C LYS A 41 9.01 7.08 -21.83
N HIS A 42 8.61 7.16 -20.55
CA HIS A 42 7.25 7.45 -20.08
C HIS A 42 6.16 6.51 -20.63
N ARG A 43 6.53 5.30 -21.04
CA ARG A 43 5.60 4.26 -21.49
C ARG A 43 4.99 3.49 -20.33
N ILE A 44 5.73 3.38 -19.23
CA ILE A 44 5.26 2.84 -17.95
C ILE A 44 5.04 4.02 -16.99
N PRO A 45 3.80 4.30 -16.56
CA PRO A 45 3.53 5.31 -15.55
C PRO A 45 4.22 4.99 -14.21
N SER A 46 4.62 6.02 -13.45
CA SER A 46 5.33 5.86 -12.17
C SER A 46 4.60 4.96 -11.17
N ALA A 47 3.26 5.01 -11.14
CA ALA A 47 2.47 4.14 -10.28
C ALA A 47 2.62 2.66 -10.65
N LEU A 48 2.63 2.33 -11.95
CA LEU A 48 2.80 0.97 -12.45
C LEU A 48 4.25 0.48 -12.32
N PHE A 49 5.23 1.37 -12.45
CA PHE A 49 6.63 1.05 -12.14
C PHE A 49 6.78 0.73 -10.64
N SER A 50 6.14 1.51 -9.75
CA SER A 50 6.08 1.21 -8.32
C SER A 50 5.42 -0.15 -8.01
N ASP A 51 4.48 -0.60 -8.85
CA ASP A 51 3.89 -1.94 -8.71
C ASP A 51 4.92 -3.05 -8.94
N LEU A 52 5.86 -2.85 -9.87
CA LEU A 52 6.95 -3.79 -10.12
C LEU A 52 7.99 -3.75 -9.00
N LEU A 53 8.36 -2.55 -8.52
CA LEU A 53 9.30 -2.39 -7.39
C LEU A 53 8.81 -3.12 -6.14
N ARG A 54 7.52 -2.95 -5.77
CA ARG A 54 6.98 -3.61 -4.57
C ARG A 54 6.95 -5.12 -4.69
N LEU A 55 6.69 -5.66 -5.88
CA LEU A 55 6.73 -7.10 -6.13
C LEU A 55 8.15 -7.65 -5.94
N GLU A 56 9.14 -7.05 -6.59
CA GLU A 56 10.54 -7.53 -6.49
C GLU A 56 11.05 -7.45 -5.04
N LEU A 57 10.76 -6.36 -4.33
CA LEU A 57 11.14 -6.21 -2.94
C LEU A 57 10.51 -7.30 -2.05
N LEU A 58 9.20 -7.52 -2.18
CA LEU A 58 8.49 -8.52 -1.39
C LEU A 58 8.89 -9.95 -1.77
N ILE A 59 9.13 -10.23 -3.04
CA ILE A 59 9.62 -11.53 -3.50
C ILE A 59 11.01 -11.81 -2.92
N LYS A 60 11.91 -10.84 -2.96
CA LYS A 60 13.30 -11.02 -2.53
C LYS A 60 13.42 -11.08 -1.01
N TYR A 61 12.76 -10.20 -0.28
CA TYR A 61 12.97 -10.01 1.15
C TYR A 61 11.79 -10.43 2.02
N GLY A 62 10.60 -10.56 1.48
CA GLY A 62 9.38 -10.63 2.28
C GLY A 62 9.08 -9.32 2.99
N GLY A 63 8.29 -9.39 4.07
CA GLY A 63 7.93 -8.24 4.90
C GLY A 63 6.73 -7.48 4.36
N THR A 64 6.64 -6.18 4.69
CA THR A 64 5.48 -5.37 4.37
C THR A 64 5.83 -4.14 3.54
N TRP A 65 5.25 -4.04 2.36
CA TRP A 65 5.22 -2.80 1.58
C TRP A 65 4.13 -1.87 2.09
N MET A 66 4.47 -0.62 2.30
CA MET A 66 3.52 0.46 2.58
C MET A 66 3.79 1.64 1.65
N ASP A 67 2.76 2.12 0.96
CA ASP A 67 2.88 3.39 0.24
C ASP A 67 3.19 4.54 1.22
N ALA A 68 3.94 5.55 0.78
CA ALA A 68 4.34 6.71 1.58
C ALA A 68 3.17 7.55 2.17
N THR A 69 1.94 7.21 1.85
CA THR A 69 0.71 7.84 2.35
C THR A 69 -0.09 6.95 3.31
N VAL A 70 0.49 5.86 3.78
CA VAL A 70 -0.09 5.04 4.85
C VAL A 70 0.25 5.67 6.19
N LEU A 71 -0.77 6.00 6.97
CA LEU A 71 -0.65 6.43 8.35
C LEU A 71 -0.88 5.23 9.26
N CYS A 72 0.01 5.01 10.23
CA CYS A 72 -0.12 4.01 11.27
C CYS A 72 -0.50 4.69 12.58
N THR A 73 -1.62 4.31 13.19
CA THR A 73 -2.17 4.99 14.37
C THR A 73 -2.16 4.15 15.64
N GLY A 74 -1.60 2.95 15.57
CA GLY A 74 -1.48 2.04 16.69
C GLY A 74 -0.79 0.74 16.31
N ASN A 75 -0.64 -0.16 17.27
CA ASN A 75 -0.01 -1.48 17.10
C ASN A 75 -0.96 -2.64 17.48
N ASP A 76 -2.23 -2.35 17.74
CA ASP A 76 -3.26 -3.36 18.03
C ASP A 76 -3.86 -3.90 16.72
N TYR A 77 -3.13 -4.77 16.04
CA TYR A 77 -3.55 -5.48 14.83
C TYR A 77 -3.14 -6.96 14.91
N PRO A 78 -3.87 -7.86 14.22
CA PRO A 78 -3.47 -9.27 14.14
C PRO A 78 -2.06 -9.40 13.58
N GLN A 79 -1.26 -10.27 14.18
CA GLN A 79 0.15 -10.47 13.79
C GLN A 79 0.29 -10.78 12.30
N GLU A 80 -0.64 -11.53 11.74
CA GLU A 80 -0.65 -11.94 10.34
C GLU A 80 -0.75 -10.76 9.35
N VAL A 81 -1.18 -9.58 9.83
CA VAL A 81 -1.22 -8.36 8.99
C VAL A 81 0.18 -7.90 8.61
N MET A 82 1.17 -8.10 9.50
CA MET A 82 2.56 -7.68 9.29
C MET A 82 3.54 -8.84 9.11
N ASP A 83 3.23 -10.02 9.63
CA ASP A 83 4.12 -11.18 9.65
C ASP A 83 3.50 -12.43 9.00
N GLY A 84 2.36 -12.30 8.33
CA GLY A 84 1.69 -13.40 7.63
C GLY A 84 2.32 -13.75 6.29
N ASP A 85 1.92 -14.89 5.74
CA ASP A 85 2.38 -15.36 4.43
C ASP A 85 1.92 -14.44 3.29
N LEU A 86 0.69 -13.93 3.39
CA LEU A 86 0.13 -12.94 2.47
C LEU A 86 -0.96 -12.14 3.17
N PHE A 87 -0.88 -10.80 3.05
CA PHE A 87 -1.97 -9.91 3.44
C PHE A 87 -2.06 -8.73 2.47
N LEU A 88 -3.30 -8.40 2.08
CA LEU A 88 -3.66 -7.17 1.38
C LEU A 88 -5.03 -6.71 1.86
N PHE A 89 -5.25 -5.40 1.95
CA PHE A 89 -6.59 -4.88 2.17
C PHE A 89 -7.52 -5.23 1.00
N GLN A 90 -8.73 -5.67 1.33
CA GLN A 90 -9.69 -6.23 0.38
C GLN A 90 -10.96 -5.38 0.31
N HIS A 91 -11.61 -5.40 -0.84
CA HIS A 91 -12.96 -4.91 -0.96
C HIS A 91 -13.92 -5.99 -0.45
N ILE A 92 -14.39 -5.82 0.79
CA ILE A 92 -15.31 -6.76 1.44
C ILE A 92 -16.74 -6.26 1.23
N ARG A 93 -17.57 -7.01 0.49
CA ARG A 93 -19.00 -6.77 0.43
C ARG A 93 -19.70 -7.46 1.60
N ARG A 94 -20.69 -6.76 2.18
CA ARG A 94 -21.54 -7.31 3.24
C ARG A 94 -22.22 -8.59 2.71
N ASN A 95 -22.09 -9.73 3.39
CA ASN A 95 -22.65 -11.04 3.06
C ASN A 95 -22.04 -11.77 1.87
N ASP A 96 -20.92 -11.36 1.34
CA ASP A 96 -20.25 -12.09 0.26
C ASP A 96 -18.87 -12.59 0.70
N ARG A 97 -18.65 -13.89 0.53
CA ARG A 97 -17.36 -14.53 0.84
C ARG A 97 -16.40 -14.55 -0.35
N ARG A 98 -16.85 -14.07 -1.53
CA ARG A 98 -16.02 -14.02 -2.72
C ARG A 98 -14.99 -12.90 -2.60
N PHE A 99 -13.84 -13.12 -3.20
CA PHE A 99 -12.78 -12.13 -3.32
C PHE A 99 -13.13 -11.12 -4.42
N TYR A 100 -13.28 -9.83 -4.07
CA TYR A 100 -13.73 -8.80 -5.03
C TYR A 100 -12.67 -7.81 -5.45
N GLY A 101 -11.47 -7.95 -4.95
CA GLY A 101 -10.38 -7.05 -5.28
C GLY A 101 -9.52 -6.73 -4.08
N ILE A 102 -8.36 -6.24 -4.39
CA ILE A 102 -7.32 -5.92 -3.40
C ILE A 102 -6.93 -4.46 -3.50
N SER A 103 -6.14 -4.04 -2.51
CA SER A 103 -5.40 -2.79 -2.54
C SER A 103 -3.92 -3.08 -2.51
N ASN A 104 -3.16 -2.49 -3.42
CA ASN A 104 -1.72 -2.69 -3.55
C ASN A 104 -0.86 -1.68 -2.77
N TRP A 105 -1.48 -0.76 -2.05
CA TRP A 105 -0.78 0.24 -1.24
C TRP A 105 -0.29 -0.27 0.12
N PHE A 106 -0.72 -1.46 0.51
CA PHE A 106 -0.25 -2.21 1.68
C PHE A 106 -0.27 -3.69 1.33
N ILE A 107 0.90 -4.31 1.31
CA ILE A 107 1.07 -5.73 0.99
C ILE A 107 2.08 -6.32 1.98
N THR A 108 1.66 -7.31 2.74
CA THR A 108 2.58 -8.20 3.47
C THR A 108 2.72 -9.49 2.70
N ALA A 109 3.94 -10.02 2.61
CA ALA A 109 4.18 -11.33 2.03
C ALA A 109 5.43 -11.99 2.61
N CYS A 110 5.43 -13.32 2.68
CA CYS A 110 6.68 -14.06 2.83
C CYS A 110 7.52 -13.96 1.54
N SER A 111 8.83 -14.11 1.66
CA SER A 111 9.71 -14.15 0.48
C SER A 111 9.31 -15.31 -0.45
N ASN A 112 9.43 -15.07 -1.75
CA ASN A 112 9.07 -16.03 -2.79
C ASN A 112 7.62 -16.52 -2.75
N HIS A 113 6.69 -15.72 -2.22
CA HIS A 113 5.27 -16.08 -2.22
C HIS A 113 4.75 -16.35 -3.64
N LYS A 114 4.14 -17.51 -3.85
CA LYS A 114 3.75 -18.03 -5.17
C LYS A 114 2.89 -17.06 -6.00
N ILE A 115 1.89 -16.43 -5.37
CA ILE A 115 1.03 -15.45 -6.07
C ILE A 115 1.84 -14.26 -6.59
N LEU A 116 2.80 -13.76 -5.79
CA LEU A 116 3.63 -12.61 -6.18
C LEU A 116 4.60 -12.96 -7.29
N LEU A 117 5.19 -14.16 -7.26
CA LEU A 117 6.05 -14.68 -8.35
C LEU A 117 5.28 -14.73 -9.67
N ILE A 118 4.10 -15.36 -9.68
CA ILE A 118 3.27 -15.46 -10.89
C ILE A 118 2.84 -14.08 -11.37
N LEU A 119 2.44 -13.19 -10.46
CA LEU A 119 2.02 -11.83 -10.80
C LEU A 119 3.15 -11.02 -11.42
N ARG A 120 4.36 -11.10 -10.86
CA ARG A 120 5.55 -10.47 -11.44
C ARG A 120 5.81 -10.97 -12.87
N ASP A 121 5.81 -12.28 -13.07
CA ASP A 121 6.12 -12.89 -14.37
C ASP A 121 5.07 -12.48 -15.43
N VAL A 122 3.79 -12.46 -15.07
CA VAL A 122 2.71 -11.99 -15.94
C VAL A 122 2.87 -10.50 -16.28
N LEU A 123 3.19 -9.65 -15.29
CA LEU A 123 3.42 -8.22 -15.52
C LEU A 123 4.67 -7.97 -16.36
N TYR A 124 5.75 -8.72 -16.15
CA TYR A 124 6.95 -8.63 -16.94
C TYR A 124 6.70 -9.05 -18.38
N GLN A 125 5.98 -10.17 -18.61
CA GLN A 125 5.61 -10.58 -19.95
C GLN A 125 4.71 -9.54 -20.63
N TYR A 126 3.73 -8.99 -19.90
CA TYR A 126 2.90 -7.90 -20.41
C TYR A 126 3.74 -6.71 -20.88
N TRP A 127 4.68 -6.24 -20.07
CA TRP A 127 5.54 -5.12 -20.43
C TRP A 127 6.61 -5.48 -21.49
N LYS A 128 6.90 -6.75 -21.69
CA LYS A 128 7.72 -7.19 -22.82
C LYS A 128 6.96 -7.05 -24.14
N ASP A 129 5.71 -7.46 -24.17
CA ASP A 129 4.87 -7.50 -25.36
C ASP A 129 4.25 -6.15 -25.73
N TYR A 130 3.91 -5.34 -24.70
CA TYR A 130 3.19 -4.08 -24.88
C TYR A 130 3.98 -2.87 -24.36
N SER A 131 3.75 -1.71 -24.99
CA SER A 131 4.39 -0.43 -24.61
C SER A 131 3.43 0.61 -24.05
N CYS A 132 2.18 0.23 -23.79
CA CYS A 132 1.17 1.06 -23.15
C CYS A 132 0.33 0.20 -22.22
N THR A 133 -0.27 0.81 -21.21
CA THR A 133 -1.20 0.11 -20.34
C THR A 133 -2.61 0.13 -20.93
N ILE A 134 -3.32 -1.00 -20.85
CA ILE A 134 -4.74 -1.09 -21.20
C ILE A 134 -5.61 -0.38 -20.17
N GLN A 135 -5.16 -0.33 -18.91
CA GLN A 135 -5.80 0.44 -17.85
C GLN A 135 -4.90 0.58 -16.60
N TYR A 136 -5.21 1.57 -15.79
CA TYR A 136 -4.48 1.88 -14.55
C TYR A 136 -4.44 0.72 -13.54
N TYR A 137 -5.51 -0.09 -13.46
CA TYR A 137 -5.64 -1.18 -12.49
C TYR A 137 -5.14 -2.53 -12.99
N ILE A 138 -4.16 -2.58 -13.91
CA ILE A 138 -3.64 -3.83 -14.49
C ILE A 138 -3.10 -4.79 -13.42
N PHE A 139 -2.41 -4.28 -12.41
CA PHE A 139 -1.96 -5.08 -11.24
C PHE A 139 -3.13 -5.81 -10.58
N HIS A 140 -4.20 -5.10 -10.29
CA HIS A 140 -5.38 -5.65 -9.61
C HIS A 140 -6.10 -6.69 -10.47
N LEU A 141 -6.18 -6.47 -11.78
CA LEU A 141 -6.81 -7.42 -12.70
C LEU A 141 -6.05 -8.74 -12.73
N PHE A 142 -4.73 -8.67 -12.92
CA PHE A 142 -3.91 -9.88 -12.97
C PHE A 142 -3.88 -10.57 -11.61
N PHE A 143 -3.74 -9.83 -10.51
CA PHE A 143 -3.84 -10.42 -9.19
C PHE A 143 -5.17 -11.17 -8.99
N ASN A 144 -6.31 -10.54 -9.30
CA ASN A 144 -7.62 -11.17 -9.15
C ASN A 144 -7.76 -12.44 -10.00
N LYS A 145 -7.23 -12.43 -11.23
CA LYS A 145 -7.23 -13.60 -12.11
C LYS A 145 -6.36 -14.71 -11.52
N ILE A 146 -5.16 -14.41 -11.07
CA ILE A 146 -4.25 -15.39 -10.45
C ILE A 146 -4.87 -15.95 -9.18
N ALA A 147 -5.40 -15.09 -8.29
CA ALA A 147 -6.09 -15.50 -7.07
C ALA A 147 -7.25 -16.45 -7.34
N SER A 148 -8.00 -16.26 -8.43
CA SER A 148 -9.08 -17.16 -8.83
C SER A 148 -8.60 -18.54 -9.31
N LEU A 149 -7.37 -18.64 -9.81
CA LEU A 149 -6.74 -19.89 -10.23
C LEU A 149 -6.07 -20.64 -9.08
N TYR A 150 -5.70 -19.92 -8.01
CA TYR A 150 -5.03 -20.47 -6.83
C TYR A 150 -5.78 -20.07 -5.55
N PRO A 151 -7.05 -20.48 -5.39
CA PRO A 151 -7.89 -20.05 -4.26
C PRO A 151 -7.34 -20.48 -2.90
N GLN A 152 -6.60 -21.58 -2.83
CA GLN A 152 -5.95 -22.06 -1.60
C GLN A 152 -4.93 -21.07 -1.04
N GLU A 153 -4.22 -20.33 -1.88
CA GLU A 153 -3.22 -19.32 -1.49
C GLU A 153 -3.86 -18.05 -0.90
N ILE A 154 -5.16 -17.87 -1.13
CA ILE A 154 -5.93 -16.71 -0.68
C ILE A 154 -6.83 -17.05 0.51
N THR A 155 -7.19 -18.31 0.68
CA THR A 155 -8.15 -18.75 1.72
C THR A 155 -7.62 -18.48 3.13
N SER A 156 -6.32 -18.61 3.34
CA SER A 156 -5.63 -18.36 4.61
C SER A 156 -5.33 -16.88 4.86
N MET A 157 -5.51 -16.02 3.85
CA MET A 157 -5.20 -14.59 3.97
C MET A 157 -6.15 -13.91 4.97
N PRO A 158 -5.65 -13.19 5.98
CA PRO A 158 -6.45 -12.45 6.92
C PRO A 158 -7.33 -11.41 6.21
N ARG A 159 -8.47 -11.10 6.80
CA ARG A 159 -9.40 -10.10 6.24
C ARG A 159 -9.04 -8.71 6.70
N GLY A 160 -8.76 -7.81 5.76
CA GLY A 160 -8.60 -6.39 6.00
C GLY A 160 -9.56 -5.58 5.13
N ASN A 161 -10.47 -4.82 5.74
CA ASN A 161 -11.47 -4.07 4.99
C ASN A 161 -10.87 -2.77 4.43
N ARG A 162 -10.69 -2.72 3.11
CA ARG A 162 -10.21 -1.53 2.40
C ARG A 162 -11.05 -0.28 2.69
N ALA A 163 -12.39 -0.41 2.74
CA ALA A 163 -13.25 0.75 2.94
C ALA A 163 -13.01 1.42 4.30
N ILE A 164 -12.74 0.62 5.35
CA ILE A 164 -12.39 1.15 6.68
C ILE A 164 -11.05 1.89 6.62
N ALA A 165 -10.05 1.31 5.98
CA ALA A 165 -8.72 1.93 5.87
C ALA A 165 -8.71 3.24 5.05
N LEU A 166 -9.72 3.51 4.23
CA LEU A 166 -9.86 4.75 3.45
C LEU A 166 -10.62 5.85 4.20
N LEU A 167 -11.39 5.54 5.26
CA LEU A 167 -12.29 6.49 5.93
C LEU A 167 -11.57 7.79 6.33
N LEU A 168 -10.39 7.67 6.96
CA LEU A 168 -9.64 8.85 7.39
C LEU A 168 -9.18 9.69 6.19
N GLY A 169 -8.77 9.04 5.11
CA GLY A 169 -8.40 9.72 3.85
C GLY A 169 -9.52 10.56 3.27
N ASP A 170 -10.77 10.12 3.39
CA ASP A 170 -11.96 10.82 2.91
C ASP A 170 -12.36 12.02 3.81
N ARG A 171 -11.80 12.11 5.01
CA ARG A 171 -12.08 13.18 6.00
C ARG A 171 -11.06 14.30 6.01
N LEU A 172 -9.91 14.16 5.35
CA LEU A 172 -8.77 15.09 5.49
C LEU A 172 -9.13 16.57 5.36
N CYS A 173 -9.98 16.93 4.40
CA CYS A 173 -10.42 18.31 4.18
C CYS A 173 -11.63 18.73 5.01
N LYS A 174 -12.21 17.83 5.83
CA LYS A 174 -13.38 18.16 6.65
C LYS A 174 -12.96 18.84 7.94
N LYS A 175 -13.91 19.62 8.50
CA LYS A 175 -13.74 20.21 9.83
C LYS A 175 -13.47 19.10 10.85
N TYR A 176 -12.45 19.30 11.68
CA TYR A 176 -12.06 18.33 12.68
C TYR A 176 -13.17 18.04 13.67
N ASN A 177 -13.35 16.78 13.99
CA ASN A 177 -14.24 16.27 15.04
C ASN A 177 -13.52 15.14 15.79
N GLY A 178 -13.23 15.38 17.09
CA GLY A 178 -12.48 14.43 17.89
C GLY A 178 -13.19 13.09 18.08
N CYS A 179 -14.51 13.08 18.30
CA CYS A 179 -15.26 11.83 18.46
C CYS A 179 -15.25 11.00 17.18
N GLU A 180 -15.44 11.63 16.00
CA GLU A 180 -15.35 10.95 14.71
C GLU A 180 -13.94 10.43 14.44
N MET A 181 -12.91 11.20 14.81
CA MET A 181 -11.52 10.76 14.68
C MET A 181 -11.27 9.48 15.48
N GLU A 182 -11.60 9.46 16.76
CA GLU A 182 -11.40 8.30 17.63
C GLU A 182 -12.22 7.08 17.17
N GLU A 183 -13.44 7.30 16.67
CA GLU A 183 -14.23 6.24 16.06
C GLU A 183 -13.54 5.64 14.82
N ILE A 184 -12.98 6.48 13.95
CA ILE A 184 -12.25 6.00 12.76
C ILE A 184 -10.98 5.23 13.19
N LEU A 185 -10.21 5.77 14.14
CA LEU A 185 -8.96 5.17 14.62
C LEU A 185 -9.18 3.81 15.30
N SER A 186 -10.30 3.64 16.01
CA SER A 186 -10.63 2.38 16.66
C SER A 186 -10.94 1.22 15.71
N ARG A 187 -11.19 1.50 14.42
CA ARG A 187 -11.58 0.48 13.44
C ARG A 187 -10.40 -0.20 12.75
N THR A 188 -9.24 0.46 12.70
CA THR A 188 -8.01 -0.08 12.08
C THR A 188 -6.81 0.77 12.48
N CYS A 189 -5.63 0.15 12.53
CA CYS A 189 -4.37 0.86 12.77
C CYS A 189 -3.75 1.44 11.49
N PHE A 190 -4.19 1.04 10.31
CA PHE A 190 -3.60 1.47 9.05
C PHE A 190 -4.61 2.23 8.20
N HIS A 191 -4.27 3.49 7.87
CA HIS A 191 -5.13 4.38 7.10
C HIS A 191 -4.43 4.85 5.83
N LYS A 192 -5.07 4.65 4.67
CA LYS A 192 -4.57 5.19 3.40
C LYS A 192 -5.03 6.63 3.24
N LEU A 193 -4.09 7.55 3.26
CA LEU A 193 -4.34 8.97 3.04
C LEU A 193 -4.21 9.34 1.56
N ASN A 194 -4.80 10.49 1.19
CA ASN A 194 -4.69 11.05 -0.15
C ASN A 194 -4.00 12.42 -0.11
N TYR A 195 -2.72 12.46 -0.52
CA TYR A 195 -1.94 13.70 -0.50
C TYR A 195 -2.40 14.74 -1.52
N ARG A 196 -3.09 14.32 -2.59
CA ARG A 196 -3.51 15.22 -3.68
C ARG A 196 -4.59 16.20 -3.25
N ILE A 197 -5.46 15.80 -2.31
CA ILE A 197 -6.56 16.64 -1.85
C ILE A 197 -6.13 17.64 -0.76
N VAL A 198 -4.90 17.55 -0.26
CA VAL A 198 -4.40 18.38 0.86
C VAL A 198 -3.27 19.32 0.44
N GLN A 199 -2.99 19.46 -0.86
CA GLN A 199 -1.88 20.27 -1.35
C GLN A 199 -2.01 21.75 -0.97
N ASP A 200 -3.26 22.25 -0.92
CA ASP A 200 -3.56 23.66 -0.62
C ASP A 200 -4.11 23.86 0.81
N LEU A 201 -4.06 22.81 1.67
CA LEU A 201 -4.56 22.94 3.04
C LEU A 201 -3.52 23.54 3.97
N ASP A 202 -3.93 24.57 4.72
CA ASP A 202 -3.14 25.17 5.78
C ASP A 202 -3.12 24.27 7.03
N ILE A 203 -1.96 24.10 7.61
CA ILE A 203 -1.72 23.37 8.87
C ILE A 203 -2.43 24.07 10.06
N SER A 204 -2.65 25.37 9.98
CA SER A 204 -3.38 26.13 10.99
C SER A 204 -4.90 25.91 10.94
N SER A 205 -5.43 25.28 9.89
CA SER A 205 -6.85 25.03 9.70
C SER A 205 -7.40 24.06 10.74
N ASP A 206 -8.72 24.16 11.02
CA ASP A 206 -9.45 23.22 11.87
C ASP A 206 -9.94 22.02 11.04
N THR A 207 -9.01 21.19 10.56
CA THR A 207 -9.28 20.04 9.70
C THR A 207 -8.67 18.76 10.24
N PHE A 208 -9.18 17.60 9.80
CA PHE A 208 -8.56 16.30 10.08
C PHE A 208 -7.10 16.25 9.62
N TYR A 209 -6.78 16.86 8.48
CA TYR A 209 -5.41 16.95 7.98
C TYR A 209 -4.49 17.68 8.97
N ALA A 210 -4.89 18.87 9.43
CA ALA A 210 -4.12 19.65 10.38
C ALA A 210 -3.90 18.89 11.70
N GLU A 211 -4.91 18.15 12.17
CA GLU A 211 -4.78 17.33 13.37
C GLU A 211 -3.79 16.17 13.16
N ILE A 212 -3.81 15.50 12.02
CA ILE A 212 -2.82 14.45 11.69
C ILE A 212 -1.41 15.03 11.69
N ILE A 213 -1.22 16.23 11.11
CA ILE A 213 0.09 16.89 11.10
C ILE A 213 0.51 17.29 12.52
N ARG A 214 -0.41 17.75 13.38
CA ARG A 214 -0.11 18.05 14.80
C ARG A 214 0.29 16.80 15.58
N ARG A 215 -0.37 15.66 15.37
CA ARG A 215 -0.07 14.41 16.08
C ARG A 215 1.24 13.76 15.61
N TYR A 216 1.50 13.74 14.30
CA TYR A 216 2.58 12.95 13.70
C TYR A 216 3.60 13.75 12.89
N GLY A 217 3.33 15.01 12.62
CA GLY A 217 4.20 15.87 11.81
C GLY A 217 5.34 16.51 12.60
N ILE A 218 5.25 16.54 13.93
CA ILE A 218 6.21 17.17 14.82
C ILE A 218 7.54 16.44 14.74
N TYR A 219 8.59 17.23 14.54
CA TYR A 219 9.95 16.79 14.44
C TYR A 219 10.44 16.35 15.82
N THR A 220 10.66 15.09 16.05
CA THR A 220 11.72 14.68 16.95
C THR A 220 13.03 14.83 16.15
N ASN A 221 13.82 15.80 16.54
CA ASN A 221 15.20 15.98 16.08
C ASN A 221 16.02 14.71 16.38
#